data_b6803f918a5d342cdf30b1b4d3c78163
#
_entry.id   b6803f918a5d342cdf30b1b4d3c78163
#
_cell.length_a   1.000
_cell.length_b   1.000
_cell.length_c   1.000
_cell.angle_alpha   90.00
_cell.angle_beta   90.00
_cell.angle_gamma   90.00
#
_symmetry.space_group_name_H-M   'P 1'
#
loop_
_entity.id
_entity.type
_entity.pdbx_description
1 polymer ?
#
loop_
_entity_poly.entity_id
_entity_poly.type
_entity_poly.pdbx_seq_one_letter_code
_entity_poly.pdbx_strand_id
1 'polypeptide(L)'
;MRKVVWLFLIAVAAAGGWFAWALLTPVEPGQMTGGQTIVLLHPGYSTRRIASELKLAGVIKSEEAFVLWHYLHRARSLKAGEYLFDAPANLVEVQKRLIRGDVYFHTVVVPEGYTMFDIARAVEAAGLGSADDFLKVAQSETGLISDIAPGARSLEGFLFPDTYEFTRMMTMREMAAAMVCRFRAVAQQIGMIASQFPNSGNAAGDHRSCASISATMYEPNDPRTDWPEDLTANEREVIMASIVEKETGVPEERPLVASVYYNRLNKKIALDADPSIIYAELMAGTYQGALHHADMQFSSPYNTYRNRGLPPGPIGNPGRGSLEAAIHPAHTDYYYFVADAQGHHRFAKSFEEHNKNVAAYRKAVRGK
;
A
#
# COMPACT_ATOMS: atom_id res chain seq x y z
N MET A 1 -42.59 43.98 39.71
CA MET A 1 -42.67 42.59 39.24
C MET A 1 -42.89 42.50 37.71
N ARG A 2 -43.93 43.13 37.09
CA ARG A 2 -44.20 43.03 35.63
C ARG A 2 -42.99 43.44 34.76
N LYS A 3 -42.25 44.54 35.06
CA LYS A 3 -41.06 44.94 34.27
C LYS A 3 -39.89 43.93 34.35
N VAL A 4 -39.67 43.27 35.47
CA VAL A 4 -38.66 42.21 35.64
C VAL A 4 -39.00 40.96 34.80
N VAL A 5 -40.26 40.59 34.79
CA VAL A 5 -40.77 39.46 33.97
C VAL A 5 -40.56 39.74 32.47
N TRP A 6 -40.88 40.96 32.02
CA TRP A 6 -40.65 41.35 30.61
C TRP A 6 -39.20 41.39 30.22
N LEU A 7 -38.31 41.90 31.09
CA LEU A 7 -36.86 41.88 30.86
C LEU A 7 -36.33 40.43 30.78
N PHE A 8 -36.80 39.56 31.62
CA PHE A 8 -36.45 38.14 31.60
C PHE A 8 -36.92 37.47 30.26
N LEU A 9 -38.15 37.70 29.85
CA LEU A 9 -38.64 37.16 28.59
C LEU A 9 -37.89 37.66 27.36
N ILE A 10 -37.49 38.94 27.33
CA ILE A 10 -36.68 39.51 26.27
C ILE A 10 -35.29 38.88 26.27
N ALA A 11 -34.67 38.69 27.45
CA ALA A 11 -33.34 38.05 27.57
C ALA A 11 -33.41 36.58 27.06
N VAL A 12 -34.43 35.81 27.41
CA VAL A 12 -34.65 34.45 26.94
C VAL A 12 -34.86 34.40 25.42
N ALA A 13 -35.66 35.33 24.87
CA ALA A 13 -35.89 35.44 23.44
C ALA A 13 -34.60 35.78 22.68
N ALA A 14 -33.81 36.72 23.21
CA ALA A 14 -32.51 37.11 22.63
C ALA A 14 -31.51 35.95 22.67
N ALA A 15 -31.42 35.22 23.79
CA ALA A 15 -30.55 34.04 23.92
C ALA A 15 -30.99 32.91 22.95
N GLY A 16 -32.29 32.67 22.83
CA GLY A 16 -32.86 31.70 21.87
C GLY A 16 -32.56 32.09 20.43
N GLY A 17 -32.74 33.38 20.09
CA GLY A 17 -32.43 33.89 18.76
C GLY A 17 -30.94 33.80 18.39
N TRP A 18 -30.06 34.16 19.33
CA TRP A 18 -28.62 33.98 19.16
C TRP A 18 -28.25 32.50 18.97
N PHE A 19 -28.81 31.62 19.78
CA PHE A 19 -28.55 30.19 19.68
C PHE A 19 -29.02 29.61 18.33
N ALA A 20 -30.24 29.96 17.91
CA ALA A 20 -30.74 29.54 16.60
C ALA A 20 -29.88 30.09 15.45
N TRP A 21 -29.42 31.33 15.54
CA TRP A 21 -28.50 31.91 14.55
C TRP A 21 -27.17 31.16 14.52
N ALA A 22 -26.57 30.86 15.68
CA ALA A 22 -25.30 30.11 15.76
C ALA A 22 -25.40 28.67 15.21
N LEU A 23 -26.58 28.03 15.39
CA LEU A 23 -26.82 26.67 14.90
C LEU A 23 -27.07 26.58 13.41
N LEU A 24 -27.92 27.47 12.88
CA LEU A 24 -28.54 27.31 11.56
C LEU A 24 -27.82 28.11 10.45
N THR A 25 -27.07 29.16 10.82
CA THR A 25 -26.39 29.94 9.80
C THR A 25 -25.14 29.21 9.31
N PRO A 26 -25.06 28.87 8.03
CA PRO A 26 -23.88 28.25 7.47
C PRO A 26 -22.62 29.12 7.64
N VAL A 27 -21.47 28.49 7.75
CA VAL A 27 -20.16 29.11 7.72
C VAL A 27 -19.49 28.67 6.44
N GLU A 28 -18.97 29.64 5.67
CA GLU A 28 -18.15 29.35 4.50
C GLU A 28 -16.77 28.91 4.94
N PRO A 29 -16.19 27.86 4.34
CA PRO A 29 -14.81 27.45 4.63
C PRO A 29 -13.86 28.61 4.35
N GLY A 30 -12.82 28.72 5.18
CA GLY A 30 -11.93 29.89 5.20
C GLY A 30 -11.31 30.23 3.84
N GLN A 31 -11.32 31.50 3.50
CA GLN A 31 -10.78 32.05 2.24
C GLN A 31 -9.26 31.86 2.08
N MET A 32 -8.54 31.45 3.13
CA MET A 32 -7.07 31.37 3.12
C MET A 32 -6.49 30.15 2.36
N THR A 33 -7.31 29.16 2.02
CA THR A 33 -6.85 27.89 1.39
C THR A 33 -7.70 27.47 0.20
N GLY A 34 -8.12 28.43 -0.64
CA GLY A 34 -8.88 28.10 -1.85
C GLY A 34 -10.29 27.53 -1.58
N GLY A 35 -10.92 27.92 -0.45
CA GLY A 35 -12.28 27.48 -0.11
C GLY A 35 -12.39 26.13 0.59
N GLN A 36 -11.26 25.53 0.99
CA GLN A 36 -11.24 24.26 1.73
C GLN A 36 -10.60 24.46 3.11
N THR A 37 -11.19 23.86 4.14
CA THR A 37 -10.65 23.85 5.50
C THR A 37 -10.52 22.41 6.00
N ILE A 38 -9.31 22.05 6.43
CA ILE A 38 -9.03 20.75 7.02
C ILE A 38 -8.91 20.93 8.54
N VAL A 39 -9.64 20.09 9.29
CA VAL A 39 -9.60 20.06 10.77
C VAL A 39 -9.19 18.69 11.23
N LEU A 40 -8.10 18.62 12.00
CA LEU A 40 -7.59 17.40 12.59
C LEU A 40 -8.06 17.27 14.04
N LEU A 41 -8.87 16.25 14.34
CA LEU A 41 -9.42 15.97 15.67
C LEU A 41 -8.78 14.71 16.23
N HIS A 42 -7.93 14.87 17.25
CA HIS A 42 -7.20 13.74 17.83
C HIS A 42 -8.09 12.89 18.76
N PRO A 43 -7.81 11.58 18.88
CA PRO A 43 -8.45 10.72 19.86
C PRO A 43 -8.30 11.27 21.29
N GLY A 44 -9.35 11.16 22.09
CA GLY A 44 -9.33 11.65 23.47
C GLY A 44 -9.64 13.13 23.64
N TYR A 45 -9.87 13.90 22.57
CA TYR A 45 -10.32 15.28 22.70
C TYR A 45 -11.71 15.34 23.36
N SER A 46 -11.85 16.24 24.35
CA SER A 46 -13.15 16.55 24.95
C SER A 46 -14.03 17.29 23.93
N THR A 47 -15.37 17.22 24.11
CA THR A 47 -16.33 17.97 23.29
C THR A 47 -16.00 19.46 23.20
N ARG A 48 -15.54 20.06 24.32
CA ARG A 48 -15.12 21.48 24.36
C ARG A 48 -13.86 21.72 23.55
N ARG A 49 -12.86 20.80 23.60
CA ARG A 49 -11.65 20.91 22.78
C ARG A 49 -11.96 20.79 21.30
N ILE A 50 -12.85 19.85 20.92
CA ILE A 50 -13.32 19.70 19.54
C ILE A 50 -14.01 20.99 19.07
N ALA A 51 -14.90 21.57 19.89
CA ALA A 51 -15.56 22.83 19.58
C ALA A 51 -14.57 23.98 19.35
N SER A 52 -13.53 24.06 20.19
CA SER A 52 -12.47 25.06 20.07
C SER A 52 -11.68 24.92 18.77
N GLU A 53 -11.27 23.71 18.40
CA GLU A 53 -10.57 23.45 17.13
C GLU A 53 -11.43 23.83 15.91
N LEU A 54 -12.71 23.45 15.91
CA LEU A 54 -13.66 23.79 14.84
C LEU A 54 -13.89 25.29 14.71
N LYS A 55 -13.92 26.03 15.83
CA LYS A 55 -14.06 27.49 15.82
C LYS A 55 -12.79 28.17 15.34
N LEU A 56 -11.61 27.74 15.83
CA LEU A 56 -10.32 28.25 15.37
C LEU A 56 -10.12 28.05 13.86
N ALA A 57 -10.59 26.92 13.36
CA ALA A 57 -10.59 26.61 11.92
C ALA A 57 -11.68 27.38 11.12
N GLY A 58 -12.54 28.14 11.79
CA GLY A 58 -13.61 28.89 11.14
C GLY A 58 -14.74 28.03 10.57
N VAL A 59 -14.94 26.81 11.12
CA VAL A 59 -15.98 25.88 10.67
C VAL A 59 -17.28 26.05 11.41
N ILE A 60 -17.22 26.57 12.65
CA ILE A 60 -18.40 26.93 13.47
C ILE A 60 -18.30 28.34 14.03
N LYS A 61 -19.44 28.95 14.33
CA LYS A 61 -19.51 30.33 14.87
C LYS A 61 -19.30 30.40 16.38
N SER A 62 -19.75 29.38 17.13
CA SER A 62 -19.71 29.39 18.60
C SER A 62 -19.41 28.00 19.17
N GLU A 63 -18.41 27.98 20.09
CA GLU A 63 -18.06 26.80 20.88
C GLU A 63 -19.18 26.43 21.82
N GLU A 64 -19.78 27.45 22.48
CA GLU A 64 -20.82 27.27 23.49
C GLU A 64 -22.08 26.65 22.85
N ALA A 65 -22.46 27.14 21.66
CA ALA A 65 -23.59 26.60 20.91
C ALA A 65 -23.33 25.12 20.50
N PHE A 66 -22.10 24.79 20.08
CA PHE A 66 -21.72 23.42 19.71
C PHE A 66 -21.81 22.47 20.91
N VAL A 67 -21.22 22.87 22.06
CA VAL A 67 -21.20 22.07 23.27
C VAL A 67 -22.63 21.89 23.81
N LEU A 68 -23.44 22.98 23.85
CA LEU A 68 -24.82 22.93 24.32
C LEU A 68 -25.67 22.02 23.42
N TRP A 69 -25.57 22.18 22.10
CA TRP A 69 -26.29 21.35 21.14
C TRP A 69 -25.93 19.86 21.31
N HIS A 70 -24.64 19.55 21.47
CA HIS A 70 -24.16 18.19 21.69
C HIS A 70 -24.79 17.55 22.94
N TYR A 71 -24.84 18.27 24.07
CA TYR A 71 -25.42 17.75 25.30
C TYR A 71 -26.95 17.62 25.26
N LEU A 72 -27.64 18.55 24.60
CA LEU A 72 -29.09 18.51 24.47
C LEU A 72 -29.58 17.32 23.63
N HIS A 73 -28.80 16.87 22.66
CA HIS A 73 -29.17 15.78 21.77
C HIS A 73 -28.64 14.41 22.22
N ARG A 74 -28.16 14.27 23.47
CA ARG A 74 -27.58 13.05 24.07
C ARG A 74 -26.70 12.30 23.07
N ALA A 75 -25.78 13.03 22.50
CA ALA A 75 -25.16 12.66 21.26
C ALA A 75 -24.30 11.40 21.37
N ARG A 76 -24.30 10.65 20.31
CA ARG A 76 -23.31 9.64 19.98
C ARG A 76 -21.92 10.26 20.04
N SER A 77 -20.89 9.47 20.34
CA SER A 77 -19.52 9.98 20.42
C SER A 77 -19.10 10.67 19.11
N LEU A 78 -18.43 11.80 19.24
CA LEU A 78 -17.76 12.48 18.14
C LEU A 78 -16.50 11.67 17.78
N LYS A 79 -16.36 11.30 16.50
CA LYS A 79 -15.23 10.48 16.05
C LYS A 79 -14.02 11.35 15.80
N ALA A 80 -12.85 10.86 16.21
CA ALA A 80 -11.57 11.46 15.85
C ALA A 80 -11.27 11.21 14.37
N GLY A 81 -10.48 12.09 13.76
CA GLY A 81 -10.11 11.98 12.36
C GLY A 81 -9.78 13.33 11.73
N GLU A 82 -9.41 13.30 10.48
CA GLU A 82 -9.22 14.46 9.62
C GLU A 82 -10.52 14.75 8.89
N TYR A 83 -11.01 15.99 8.96
CA TYR A 83 -12.27 16.38 8.34
C TYR A 83 -12.04 17.51 7.34
N LEU A 84 -12.48 17.29 6.10
CA LEU A 84 -12.45 18.30 5.05
C LEU A 84 -13.81 19.02 5.00
N PHE A 85 -13.76 20.35 5.11
CA PHE A 85 -14.90 21.22 4.87
C PHE A 85 -14.62 22.04 3.61
N ASP A 86 -15.33 21.72 2.53
CA ASP A 86 -15.17 22.28 1.18
C ASP A 86 -16.42 23.03 0.70
N ALA A 87 -17.49 23.00 1.49
CA ALA A 87 -18.75 23.68 1.23
C ALA A 87 -19.29 24.32 2.51
N PRO A 88 -20.13 25.38 2.40
CA PRO A 88 -20.78 26.00 3.54
C PRO A 88 -21.57 24.96 4.34
N ALA A 89 -21.35 24.93 5.65
CA ALA A 89 -22.04 24.02 6.55
C ALA A 89 -22.50 24.74 7.82
N ASN A 90 -23.66 24.38 8.32
CA ASN A 90 -24.12 24.86 9.62
C ASN A 90 -23.60 23.91 10.75
N LEU A 91 -23.68 24.38 11.99
CA LEU A 91 -23.17 23.65 13.15
C LEU A 91 -23.79 22.24 13.29
N VAL A 92 -25.06 22.09 12.94
CA VAL A 92 -25.78 20.79 13.03
C VAL A 92 -25.22 19.80 12.00
N GLU A 93 -24.92 20.27 10.79
CA GLU A 93 -24.30 19.46 9.72
C GLU A 93 -22.88 19.05 10.08
N VAL A 94 -22.09 20.01 10.60
CA VAL A 94 -20.73 19.73 11.09
C VAL A 94 -20.78 18.62 12.13
N GLN A 95 -21.66 18.73 13.14
CA GLN A 95 -21.78 17.72 14.18
C GLN A 95 -22.23 16.36 13.64
N LYS A 96 -23.16 16.33 12.68
CA LYS A 96 -23.59 15.08 12.03
C LYS A 96 -22.42 14.40 11.31
N ARG A 97 -21.55 15.15 10.60
CA ARG A 97 -20.33 14.63 9.97
C ARG A 97 -19.40 13.98 10.99
N LEU A 98 -19.15 14.66 12.14
CA LEU A 98 -18.30 14.13 13.21
C LEU A 98 -18.89 12.85 13.85
N ILE A 99 -20.22 12.77 14.03
CA ILE A 99 -20.91 11.60 14.59
C ILE A 99 -20.83 10.41 13.62
N ARG A 100 -21.03 10.63 12.31
CA ARG A 100 -20.87 9.59 11.29
C ARG A 100 -19.42 9.16 11.13
N GLY A 101 -18.49 10.08 11.30
CA GLY A 101 -17.07 9.88 11.06
C GLY A 101 -16.77 9.99 9.57
N ASP A 102 -17.34 10.98 8.90
CA ASP A 102 -17.06 11.30 7.50
C ASP A 102 -15.64 11.92 7.42
N VAL A 103 -14.62 11.10 7.68
CA VAL A 103 -13.22 11.51 7.68
C VAL A 103 -12.69 11.67 6.25
N TYR A 104 -11.73 12.56 6.09
CA TYR A 104 -11.02 12.74 4.84
C TYR A 104 -9.91 11.69 4.71
N PHE A 105 -9.82 11.09 3.54
CA PHE A 105 -8.81 10.10 3.21
C PHE A 105 -7.86 10.64 2.16
N HIS A 106 -6.60 10.29 2.31
CA HIS A 106 -5.56 10.49 1.31
C HIS A 106 -5.39 9.19 0.53
N THR A 107 -5.56 9.27 -0.78
CA THR A 107 -5.42 8.12 -1.66
C THR A 107 -3.95 7.88 -2.00
N VAL A 108 -3.47 6.68 -1.73
CA VAL A 108 -2.14 6.19 -2.13
C VAL A 108 -2.33 5.07 -3.13
N VAL A 109 -1.94 5.29 -4.37
CA VAL A 109 -1.94 4.26 -5.42
C VAL A 109 -0.59 3.58 -5.42
N VAL A 110 -0.57 2.27 -5.26
CA VAL A 110 0.62 1.41 -5.31
C VAL A 110 0.48 0.48 -6.51
N PRO A 111 1.09 0.81 -7.65
CA PRO A 111 1.12 -0.06 -8.84
C PRO A 111 1.86 -1.37 -8.57
N GLU A 112 1.54 -2.40 -9.37
CA GLU A 112 2.28 -3.66 -9.39
C GLU A 112 3.77 -3.41 -9.68
N GLY A 113 4.64 -4.14 -9.02
CA GLY A 113 6.08 -4.03 -9.16
C GLY A 113 6.73 -2.85 -8.44
N TYR A 114 5.99 -1.96 -7.74
CA TYR A 114 6.61 -0.93 -6.91
C TYR A 114 7.50 -1.57 -5.85
N THR A 115 8.66 -0.95 -5.61
CA THR A 115 9.54 -1.29 -4.49
C THR A 115 9.07 -0.57 -3.22
N MET A 116 9.56 -0.99 -2.05
CA MET A 116 9.31 -0.25 -0.80
C MET A 116 9.79 1.21 -0.89
N PHE A 117 10.82 1.51 -1.73
CA PHE A 117 11.30 2.88 -1.99
C PHE A 117 10.28 3.70 -2.79
N ASP A 118 9.61 3.08 -3.77
CA ASP A 118 8.55 3.72 -4.57
C ASP A 118 7.33 4.00 -3.71
N ILE A 119 6.93 3.02 -2.88
CA ILE A 119 5.81 3.14 -1.94
C ILE A 119 6.08 4.25 -0.92
N ALA A 120 7.28 4.32 -0.37
CA ALA A 120 7.67 5.37 0.57
C ALA A 120 7.50 6.77 -0.04
N ARG A 121 7.95 6.96 -1.28
CA ARG A 121 7.75 8.21 -2.02
C ARG A 121 6.27 8.50 -2.29
N ALA A 122 5.46 7.48 -2.59
CA ALA A 122 4.02 7.66 -2.80
C ALA A 122 3.30 8.08 -1.51
N VAL A 123 3.67 7.52 -0.35
CA VAL A 123 3.16 7.90 0.97
C VAL A 123 3.52 9.36 1.30
N GLU A 124 4.77 9.77 1.04
CA GLU A 124 5.23 11.15 1.25
C GLU A 124 4.52 12.12 0.30
N ALA A 125 4.39 11.79 -0.98
CA ALA A 125 3.68 12.60 -1.96
C ALA A 125 2.19 12.79 -1.61
N ALA A 126 1.57 11.83 -0.93
CA ALA A 126 0.21 11.94 -0.40
C ALA A 126 0.13 12.81 0.88
N GLY A 127 1.24 13.31 1.42
CA GLY A 127 1.29 14.15 2.61
C GLY A 127 0.98 13.41 3.92
N LEU A 128 1.27 12.10 3.96
CA LEU A 128 1.00 11.22 5.11
C LEU A 128 2.19 11.09 6.06
N GLY A 129 3.37 11.61 5.68
CA GLY A 129 4.59 11.63 6.47
C GLY A 129 5.83 11.52 5.58
N SER A 130 7.02 11.30 6.16
CA SER A 130 8.25 11.23 5.37
C SER A 130 8.48 9.84 4.76
N ALA A 131 9.10 9.80 3.57
CA ALA A 131 9.52 8.56 2.93
C ALA A 131 10.46 7.75 3.83
N ASP A 132 11.38 8.43 4.52
CA ASP A 132 12.34 7.79 5.43
C ASP A 132 11.66 7.06 6.60
N ASP A 133 10.58 7.64 7.16
CA ASP A 133 9.85 7.01 8.27
C ASP A 133 9.08 5.77 7.80
N PHE A 134 8.52 5.80 6.58
CA PHE A 134 7.92 4.60 6.00
C PHE A 134 8.97 3.52 5.71
N LEU A 135 10.12 3.90 5.14
CA LEU A 135 11.22 2.97 4.86
C LEU A 135 11.75 2.30 6.13
N LYS A 136 11.92 3.04 7.23
CA LYS A 136 12.30 2.45 8.52
C LYS A 136 11.34 1.35 8.94
N VAL A 137 10.02 1.59 8.83
CA VAL A 137 9.00 0.59 9.13
C VAL A 137 9.08 -0.59 8.16
N ALA A 138 9.15 -0.34 6.86
CA ALA A 138 9.25 -1.40 5.85
C ALA A 138 10.49 -2.30 6.03
N GLN A 139 11.58 -1.75 6.55
CA GLN A 139 12.83 -2.48 6.81
C GLN A 139 12.86 -3.20 8.17
N SER A 140 12.13 -2.72 9.18
CA SER A 140 12.26 -3.25 10.56
C SER A 140 11.06 -4.06 11.05
N GLU A 141 9.85 -3.80 10.53
CA GLU A 141 8.61 -4.41 11.04
C GLU A 141 8.30 -5.79 10.40
N THR A 142 9.34 -6.60 10.20
CA THR A 142 9.21 -7.97 9.65
C THR A 142 8.35 -8.89 10.51
N GLY A 143 8.13 -8.51 11.78
CA GLY A 143 7.16 -9.18 12.63
C GLY A 143 5.73 -9.25 12.06
N LEU A 144 5.37 -8.34 11.13
CA LEU A 144 4.08 -8.37 10.43
C LEU A 144 3.91 -9.59 9.50
N ILE A 145 5.00 -10.23 9.10
CA ILE A 145 5.05 -11.35 8.14
C ILE A 145 5.83 -12.57 8.67
N SER A 146 6.23 -12.57 9.93
CA SER A 146 7.10 -13.60 10.50
C SER A 146 6.52 -15.03 10.47
N ASP A 147 5.22 -15.16 10.35
CA ASP A 147 4.50 -16.41 10.19
C ASP A 147 4.46 -16.91 8.73
N ILE A 148 4.66 -16.03 7.75
CA ILE A 148 4.70 -16.37 6.32
C ILE A 148 6.14 -16.45 5.84
N ALA A 149 6.98 -15.53 6.32
CA ALA A 149 8.34 -15.31 5.90
C ALA A 149 9.24 -15.02 7.12
N PRO A 150 9.59 -16.04 7.92
CA PRO A 150 10.38 -15.86 9.15
C PRO A 150 11.82 -15.37 8.87
N GLY A 151 12.35 -15.62 7.67
CA GLY A 151 13.68 -15.19 7.23
C GLY A 151 13.70 -13.81 6.55
N ALA A 152 12.54 -13.17 6.39
CA ALA A 152 12.44 -11.90 5.68
C ALA A 152 13.26 -10.79 6.34
N ARG A 153 13.98 -10.04 5.50
CA ARG A 153 14.84 -8.92 5.93
C ARG A 153 14.13 -7.58 5.90
N SER A 154 12.97 -7.52 5.28
CA SER A 154 12.10 -6.35 5.15
C SER A 154 10.70 -6.78 4.75
N LEU A 155 9.78 -5.82 4.62
CA LEU A 155 8.43 -6.06 4.07
C LEU A 155 8.40 -6.03 2.53
N GLU A 156 9.54 -5.89 1.85
CA GLU A 156 9.59 -5.94 0.38
C GLU A 156 8.98 -7.25 -0.13
N GLY A 157 8.13 -7.16 -1.15
CA GLY A 157 7.37 -8.28 -1.69
C GLY A 157 6.04 -8.55 -1.01
N PHE A 158 5.81 -7.98 0.18
CA PHE A 158 4.62 -8.20 1.01
C PHE A 158 3.74 -6.95 1.19
N LEU A 159 4.17 -5.80 0.66
CA LEU A 159 3.39 -4.56 0.60
C LEU A 159 2.52 -4.56 -0.67
N PHE A 160 1.38 -5.26 -0.63
CA PHE A 160 0.60 -5.59 -1.82
C PHE A 160 0.19 -4.35 -2.63
N PRO A 161 0.33 -4.38 -3.98
CA PRO A 161 -0.11 -3.30 -4.85
C PRO A 161 -1.64 -3.19 -4.89
N ASP A 162 -2.15 -2.01 -4.54
CA ASP A 162 -3.57 -1.66 -4.55
C ASP A 162 -3.75 -0.14 -4.42
N THR A 163 -4.98 0.33 -4.41
CA THR A 163 -5.33 1.70 -4.05
C THR A 163 -5.75 1.75 -2.59
N TYR A 164 -5.01 2.49 -1.77
CA TYR A 164 -5.25 2.62 -0.34
C TYR A 164 -5.80 3.99 0.03
N GLU A 165 -6.69 4.00 1.01
CA GLU A 165 -7.22 5.22 1.63
C GLU A 165 -6.68 5.32 3.05
N PHE A 166 -5.77 6.26 3.29
CA PHE A 166 -5.15 6.49 4.59
C PHE A 166 -5.52 7.86 5.15
N THR A 167 -5.45 7.99 6.47
CA THR A 167 -5.58 9.27 7.16
C THR A 167 -4.25 9.67 7.79
N ARG A 168 -4.03 10.96 8.01
CA ARG A 168 -2.84 11.45 8.75
C ARG A 168 -2.76 10.98 10.20
N MET A 169 -3.85 10.37 10.69
CA MET A 169 -3.89 9.77 12.03
C MET A 169 -3.26 8.39 12.09
N MET A 170 -3.12 7.72 10.94
CA MET A 170 -2.49 6.41 10.86
C MET A 170 -0.97 6.54 10.97
N THR A 171 -0.39 5.64 11.73
CA THR A 171 1.07 5.48 11.78
C THR A 171 1.59 4.77 10.53
N MET A 172 2.88 4.92 10.22
CA MET A 172 3.53 4.20 9.12
C MET A 172 3.39 2.69 9.25
N ARG A 173 3.42 2.19 10.50
CA ARG A 173 3.22 0.77 10.80
C ARG A 173 1.80 0.30 10.46
N GLU A 174 0.78 1.09 10.75
CA GLU A 174 -0.61 0.77 10.41
C GLU A 174 -0.83 0.79 8.90
N MET A 175 -0.21 1.72 8.17
CA MET A 175 -0.25 1.75 6.70
C MET A 175 0.42 0.50 6.10
N ALA A 176 1.63 0.16 6.54
CA ALA A 176 2.33 -1.04 6.12
C ALA A 176 1.53 -2.32 6.47
N ALA A 177 0.95 -2.39 7.68
CA ALA A 177 0.11 -3.51 8.11
C ALA A 177 -1.13 -3.67 7.22
N ALA A 178 -1.76 -2.58 6.77
CA ALA A 178 -2.89 -2.63 5.83
C ALA A 178 -2.47 -3.23 4.47
N MET A 179 -1.28 -2.87 3.97
CA MET A 179 -0.72 -3.42 2.73
C MET A 179 -0.39 -4.92 2.87
N VAL A 180 0.23 -5.32 3.98
CA VAL A 180 0.48 -6.74 4.32
C VAL A 180 -0.82 -7.52 4.48
N CYS A 181 -1.84 -6.93 5.09
CA CYS A 181 -3.16 -7.53 5.23
C CYS A 181 -3.78 -7.84 3.86
N ARG A 182 -3.64 -6.91 2.91
CA ARG A 182 -4.09 -7.09 1.54
C ARG A 182 -3.32 -8.21 0.83
N PHE A 183 -1.99 -8.28 1.02
CA PHE A 183 -1.18 -9.41 0.54
C PHE A 183 -1.72 -10.74 1.04
N ARG A 184 -1.98 -10.87 2.36
CA ARG A 184 -2.52 -12.10 2.96
C ARG A 184 -3.84 -12.51 2.35
N ALA A 185 -4.74 -11.55 2.16
CA ALA A 185 -6.05 -11.82 1.56
C ALA A 185 -5.93 -12.38 0.13
N VAL A 186 -5.02 -11.83 -0.67
CA VAL A 186 -4.76 -12.31 -2.04
C VAL A 186 -4.04 -13.66 -2.02
N ALA A 187 -3.01 -13.84 -1.20
CA ALA A 187 -2.26 -15.07 -1.06
C ALA A 187 -3.16 -16.25 -0.63
N GLN A 188 -4.14 -16.00 0.25
CA GLN A 188 -5.16 -16.99 0.60
C GLN A 188 -6.08 -17.34 -0.57
N GLN A 189 -6.54 -16.33 -1.32
CA GLN A 189 -7.42 -16.54 -2.48
C GLN A 189 -6.79 -17.38 -3.58
N ILE A 190 -5.48 -17.26 -3.79
CA ILE A 190 -4.73 -18.04 -4.79
C ILE A 190 -4.18 -19.36 -4.25
N GLY A 191 -4.42 -19.68 -2.97
CA GLY A 191 -3.96 -20.92 -2.34
C GLY A 191 -2.48 -20.96 -1.98
N MET A 192 -1.79 -19.81 -1.97
CA MET A 192 -0.38 -19.69 -1.58
C MET A 192 -0.19 -19.90 -0.08
N ILE A 193 -1.13 -19.40 0.73
CA ILE A 193 -1.15 -19.62 2.18
C ILE A 193 -2.48 -20.25 2.60
N ALA A 194 -2.45 -21.09 3.64
CA ALA A 194 -3.64 -21.79 4.11
C ALA A 194 -4.69 -20.80 4.67
N SER A 195 -5.96 -21.03 4.32
CA SER A 195 -7.08 -20.28 4.90
C SER A 195 -7.34 -20.78 6.32
N GLN A 196 -7.18 -19.93 7.32
CA GLN A 196 -7.50 -20.25 8.72
C GLN A 196 -8.96 -20.00 9.08
N PHE A 197 -9.75 -19.36 8.18
CA PHE A 197 -11.17 -19.08 8.41
C PHE A 197 -12.00 -19.45 7.19
N PRO A 198 -13.15 -20.17 7.37
CA PRO A 198 -14.11 -20.30 6.30
C PRO A 198 -14.67 -18.91 5.97
N ASN A 199 -14.53 -18.50 4.71
CA ASN A 199 -15.11 -17.32 4.07
C ASN A 199 -16.02 -16.43 4.95
N SER A 200 -15.48 -15.54 5.76
CA SER A 200 -16.20 -14.38 6.22
C SER A 200 -16.17 -13.35 5.08
N GLY A 201 -17.15 -13.44 4.19
CA GLY A 201 -17.37 -12.41 3.18
C GLY A 201 -17.48 -11.05 3.84
N ASN A 202 -16.78 -10.04 3.28
CA ASN A 202 -16.72 -8.64 3.70
C ASN A 202 -15.75 -8.25 4.81
N ALA A 203 -14.46 -8.47 4.62
CA ALA A 203 -13.41 -7.81 5.42
C ALA A 203 -12.79 -6.59 4.71
N ALA A 204 -13.53 -5.91 3.87
CA ALA A 204 -13.11 -4.62 3.29
C ALA A 204 -13.42 -3.49 4.28
N GLY A 205 -12.70 -3.42 5.41
CA GLY A 205 -12.89 -2.29 6.35
C GLY A 205 -12.32 -2.42 7.74
N ASP A 206 -11.90 -3.59 8.20
CA ASP A 206 -11.32 -3.72 9.53
C ASP A 206 -9.84 -4.17 9.48
N HIS A 207 -8.94 -3.19 9.34
CA HIS A 207 -7.49 -3.38 9.33
C HIS A 207 -6.94 -3.95 10.66
N ARG A 208 -7.76 -4.06 11.71
CA ARG A 208 -7.35 -4.55 13.04
C ARG A 208 -7.39 -6.07 13.15
N SER A 209 -8.11 -6.77 12.27
CA SER A 209 -8.29 -8.23 12.36
C SER A 209 -7.15 -9.05 11.76
N CYS A 210 -6.32 -8.46 10.90
CA CYS A 210 -5.23 -9.17 10.22
C CYS A 210 -3.97 -9.37 11.08
N ALA A 211 -3.80 -8.64 12.18
CA ALA A 211 -2.61 -8.73 13.03
C ALA A 211 -2.53 -10.01 13.88
N SER A 212 -3.59 -10.83 13.90
CA SER A 212 -3.70 -12.05 14.71
C SER A 212 -3.84 -13.33 13.89
N ILE A 213 -3.63 -13.27 12.57
CA ILE A 213 -3.70 -14.46 11.71
C ILE A 213 -2.34 -15.16 11.73
N SER A 214 -2.21 -16.19 12.53
CA SER A 214 -1.09 -17.15 12.44
C SER A 214 -1.30 -18.01 11.20
N ALA A 215 -0.40 -17.94 10.23
CA ALA A 215 -0.45 -18.80 9.06
C ALA A 215 0.07 -20.20 9.46
N THR A 216 -0.74 -21.24 9.28
CA THR A 216 -0.20 -22.60 9.26
C THR A 216 0.51 -22.78 7.92
N MET A 217 1.80 -23.12 7.97
CA MET A 217 2.60 -23.38 6.78
C MET A 217 1.93 -24.49 5.95
N TYR A 218 1.57 -24.17 4.73
CA TYR A 218 1.32 -25.15 3.69
C TYR A 218 2.69 -25.51 3.12
N GLU A 219 3.18 -26.72 3.43
CA GLU A 219 4.31 -27.29 2.69
C GLU A 219 3.74 -27.98 1.45
N PRO A 220 3.84 -27.40 0.25
CA PRO A 220 3.61 -28.17 -0.95
C PRO A 220 4.67 -29.28 -1.00
N ASN A 221 4.28 -30.48 -1.42
CA ASN A 221 5.21 -31.54 -1.82
C ASN A 221 5.97 -31.06 -3.06
N ASP A 222 6.98 -30.20 -2.84
CA ASP A 222 7.78 -29.62 -3.90
C ASP A 222 8.99 -30.51 -4.18
N PRO A 223 9.07 -31.17 -5.34
CA PRO A 223 10.21 -32.01 -5.72
C PRO A 223 11.50 -31.21 -5.97
N ARG A 224 11.47 -29.88 -5.80
CA ARG A 224 12.60 -28.97 -6.04
C ARG A 224 13.49 -28.89 -4.79
N THR A 225 14.42 -29.82 -4.62
CA THR A 225 15.22 -30.05 -3.42
C THR A 225 16.51 -29.20 -3.29
N ASP A 226 16.85 -28.38 -4.30
CA ASP A 226 18.13 -27.65 -4.37
C ASP A 226 18.01 -26.14 -4.04
N TRP A 227 17.02 -25.74 -3.26
CA TRP A 227 16.78 -24.36 -2.88
C TRP A 227 17.52 -23.96 -1.60
N PRO A 228 17.78 -22.65 -1.34
CA PRO A 228 18.33 -22.22 -0.07
C PRO A 228 17.51 -22.78 1.10
N GLU A 229 18.15 -23.55 1.97
CA GLU A 229 17.49 -24.23 3.10
C GLU A 229 16.95 -23.23 4.14
N ASP A 230 17.39 -21.98 4.08
CA ASP A 230 17.02 -20.89 4.97
C ASP A 230 15.75 -20.13 4.55
N LEU A 231 15.20 -20.40 3.35
CA LEU A 231 13.97 -19.77 2.85
C LEU A 231 12.79 -20.75 2.88
N THR A 232 11.64 -20.29 3.37
CA THR A 232 10.38 -21.05 3.27
C THR A 232 9.87 -21.10 1.82
N ALA A 233 8.92 -21.99 1.54
CA ALA A 233 8.27 -22.09 0.24
C ALA A 233 7.63 -20.76 -0.16
N ASN A 234 6.91 -20.11 0.76
CA ASN A 234 6.26 -18.83 0.52
C ASN A 234 7.27 -17.72 0.19
N GLU A 235 8.40 -17.65 0.91
CA GLU A 235 9.46 -16.67 0.62
C GLU A 235 10.01 -16.85 -0.79
N ARG A 236 10.31 -18.10 -1.18
CA ARG A 236 10.82 -18.43 -2.52
C ARG A 236 9.84 -18.01 -3.62
N GLU A 237 8.55 -18.28 -3.40
CA GLU A 237 7.49 -17.93 -4.35
C GLU A 237 7.31 -16.42 -4.47
N VAL A 238 7.37 -15.66 -3.38
CA VAL A 238 7.30 -14.18 -3.43
C VAL A 238 8.53 -13.59 -4.11
N ILE A 239 9.73 -14.13 -3.84
CA ILE A 239 10.96 -13.72 -4.52
C ILE A 239 10.83 -13.96 -6.03
N MET A 240 10.40 -15.16 -6.45
CA MET A 240 10.17 -15.50 -7.84
C MET A 240 9.12 -14.58 -8.49
N ALA A 241 7.99 -14.38 -7.81
CA ALA A 241 6.93 -13.50 -8.29
C ALA A 241 7.42 -12.06 -8.51
N SER A 242 8.28 -11.56 -7.61
CA SER A 242 8.85 -10.21 -7.74
C SER A 242 9.77 -10.07 -8.95
N ILE A 243 10.49 -11.13 -9.33
CA ILE A 243 11.32 -11.17 -10.54
C ILE A 243 10.41 -11.19 -11.77
N VAL A 244 9.43 -12.11 -11.82
CA VAL A 244 8.48 -12.23 -12.93
C VAL A 244 7.73 -10.92 -13.17
N GLU A 245 7.31 -10.23 -12.09
CA GLU A 245 6.61 -8.94 -12.17
C GLU A 245 7.44 -7.87 -12.88
N LYS A 246 8.76 -7.88 -12.65
CA LYS A 246 9.67 -6.90 -13.24
C LYS A 246 10.10 -7.24 -14.67
N GLU A 247 9.92 -8.48 -15.10
CA GLU A 247 10.36 -8.95 -16.44
C GLU A 247 9.29 -8.76 -17.50
N THR A 248 8.03 -8.98 -17.18
CA THR A 248 6.97 -8.88 -18.18
C THR A 248 5.72 -8.17 -17.70
N GLY A 249 5.25 -7.21 -18.49
CA GLY A 249 3.93 -6.60 -18.36
C GLY A 249 2.82 -7.39 -19.05
N VAL A 250 3.14 -8.49 -19.77
CA VAL A 250 2.17 -9.30 -20.53
C VAL A 250 1.65 -10.43 -19.65
N PRO A 251 0.37 -10.41 -19.24
CA PRO A 251 -0.18 -11.37 -18.28
C PRO A 251 -0.01 -12.84 -18.70
N GLU A 252 -0.20 -13.13 -19.99
CA GLU A 252 -0.15 -14.49 -20.54
C GLU A 252 1.25 -15.07 -20.56
N GLU A 253 2.29 -14.24 -20.50
CA GLU A 253 3.69 -14.65 -20.50
C GLU A 253 4.24 -14.89 -19.10
N ARG A 254 3.60 -14.38 -18.05
CA ARG A 254 4.08 -14.54 -16.66
C ARG A 254 4.37 -16.00 -16.29
N PRO A 255 3.48 -17.01 -16.57
CA PRO A 255 3.77 -18.41 -16.29
C PRO A 255 4.94 -18.98 -17.12
N LEU A 256 5.15 -18.48 -18.35
CA LEU A 256 6.26 -18.87 -19.21
C LEU A 256 7.58 -18.31 -18.68
N VAL A 257 7.62 -17.03 -18.28
CA VAL A 257 8.79 -16.39 -17.67
C VAL A 257 9.15 -17.10 -16.36
N ALA A 258 8.17 -17.38 -15.50
CA ALA A 258 8.37 -18.16 -14.29
C ALA A 258 9.00 -19.54 -14.60
N SER A 259 8.47 -20.24 -15.61
CA SER A 259 9.00 -21.52 -16.07
C SER A 259 10.49 -21.45 -16.47
N VAL A 260 10.90 -20.40 -17.20
CA VAL A 260 12.31 -20.21 -17.57
C VAL A 260 13.19 -20.08 -16.33
N TYR A 261 12.80 -19.25 -15.38
CA TYR A 261 13.58 -19.06 -14.15
C TYR A 261 13.65 -20.34 -13.30
N TYR A 262 12.56 -21.06 -13.15
CA TYR A 262 12.58 -22.37 -12.46
C TYR A 262 13.47 -23.39 -13.18
N ASN A 263 13.42 -23.44 -14.51
CA ASN A 263 14.29 -24.34 -15.30
C ASN A 263 15.76 -23.99 -15.12
N ARG A 264 16.09 -22.68 -15.08
CA ARG A 264 17.46 -22.21 -14.81
C ARG A 264 17.92 -22.58 -13.39
N LEU A 265 17.07 -22.36 -12.38
CA LEU A 265 17.37 -22.76 -10.99
C LEU A 265 17.67 -24.25 -10.90
N ASN A 266 16.80 -25.11 -11.48
CA ASN A 266 16.97 -26.56 -11.47
C ASN A 266 18.26 -27.02 -12.16
N LYS A 267 18.78 -26.26 -13.11
CA LYS A 267 20.05 -26.52 -13.82
C LYS A 267 21.24 -25.77 -13.20
N LYS A 268 21.05 -25.05 -12.10
CA LYS A 268 22.08 -24.23 -11.46
C LYS A 268 22.69 -23.16 -12.42
N ILE A 269 21.86 -22.70 -13.36
CA ILE A 269 22.19 -21.59 -14.27
C ILE A 269 21.89 -20.28 -13.52
N ALA A 270 22.71 -19.26 -13.69
CA ALA A 270 22.45 -17.92 -13.16
C ALA A 270 21.13 -17.38 -13.70
N LEU A 271 20.38 -16.59 -12.90
CA LEU A 271 19.08 -16.06 -13.37
C LEU A 271 19.29 -14.95 -14.42
N ASP A 272 20.35 -14.17 -14.31
CA ASP A 272 20.70 -13.06 -15.20
C ASP A 272 19.54 -12.07 -15.37
N ALA A 273 18.87 -11.76 -14.26
CA ALA A 273 17.72 -10.87 -14.24
C ALA A 273 18.16 -9.41 -14.01
N ASP A 274 18.08 -8.57 -15.04
CA ASP A 274 18.43 -7.16 -14.99
C ASP A 274 17.77 -6.41 -13.83
N PRO A 275 16.47 -6.62 -13.52
CA PRO A 275 15.80 -5.95 -12.40
C PRO A 275 16.44 -6.20 -11.04
N SER A 276 17.14 -7.31 -10.87
CA SER A 276 17.85 -7.65 -9.63
C SER A 276 19.04 -6.71 -9.36
N ILE A 277 19.71 -6.24 -10.42
CA ILE A 277 20.79 -5.27 -10.33
C ILE A 277 20.23 -3.89 -10.01
N ILE A 278 19.15 -3.48 -10.72
CA ILE A 278 18.46 -2.21 -10.46
C ILE A 278 18.05 -2.12 -8.98
N TYR A 279 17.46 -3.18 -8.44
CA TYR A 279 17.10 -3.21 -7.03
C TYR A 279 18.31 -3.14 -6.09
N ALA A 280 19.39 -3.82 -6.42
CA ALA A 280 20.63 -3.75 -5.66
C ALA A 280 21.21 -2.33 -5.60
N GLU A 281 21.16 -1.60 -6.70
CA GLU A 281 21.59 -0.21 -6.78
C GLU A 281 20.62 0.76 -6.05
N LEU A 282 19.32 0.50 -6.11
CA LEU A 282 18.33 1.24 -5.31
C LEU A 282 18.59 1.11 -3.82
N MET A 283 18.91 -0.11 -3.35
CA MET A 283 19.28 -0.36 -1.95
C MET A 283 20.57 0.38 -1.55
N ALA A 284 21.52 0.50 -2.48
CA ALA A 284 22.79 1.20 -2.26
C ALA A 284 22.68 2.73 -2.45
N GLY A 285 21.54 3.23 -2.96
CA GLY A 285 21.36 4.65 -3.30
C GLY A 285 22.19 5.11 -4.50
N THR A 286 22.60 4.19 -5.37
CA THR A 286 23.50 4.46 -6.52
C THR A 286 22.78 4.41 -7.86
N TYR A 287 21.54 3.97 -7.93
CA TYR A 287 20.77 3.87 -9.17
C TYR A 287 20.57 5.23 -9.85
N GLN A 288 20.93 5.33 -11.12
CA GLN A 288 20.90 6.57 -11.90
C GLN A 288 19.79 6.61 -12.97
N GLY A 289 18.79 5.73 -12.88
CA GLY A 289 17.65 5.71 -13.79
C GLY A 289 17.81 4.84 -15.04
N ALA A 290 19.01 4.33 -15.32
CA ALA A 290 19.28 3.39 -16.41
C ALA A 290 20.33 2.37 -15.98
N LEU A 291 20.25 1.16 -16.53
CA LEU A 291 21.22 0.10 -16.31
C LEU A 291 22.28 0.15 -17.40
N HIS A 292 23.55 0.16 -17.00
CA HIS A 292 24.70 0.16 -17.90
C HIS A 292 25.46 -1.16 -17.82
N HIS A 293 26.27 -1.45 -18.85
CA HIS A 293 27.02 -2.70 -18.89
C HIS A 293 28.00 -2.86 -17.69
N ALA A 294 28.51 -1.76 -17.14
CA ALA A 294 29.35 -1.78 -15.97
C ALA A 294 28.64 -2.29 -14.73
N ASP A 295 27.33 -2.03 -14.63
CA ASP A 295 26.49 -2.36 -13.46
C ASP A 295 26.28 -3.88 -13.32
N MET A 296 26.46 -4.64 -14.42
CA MET A 296 26.48 -6.12 -14.38
C MET A 296 27.54 -6.66 -13.42
N GLN A 297 28.56 -5.86 -13.10
CA GLN A 297 29.61 -6.21 -12.15
C GLN A 297 29.37 -5.68 -10.74
N PHE A 298 28.21 -5.03 -10.50
CA PHE A 298 27.84 -4.48 -9.19
C PHE A 298 27.89 -5.57 -8.11
N SER A 299 28.66 -5.31 -7.05
CA SER A 299 28.87 -6.29 -5.97
C SER A 299 27.72 -6.23 -4.98
N SER A 300 26.75 -7.08 -5.14
CA SER A 300 25.59 -7.22 -4.24
C SER A 300 25.12 -8.67 -4.22
N PRO A 301 24.64 -9.20 -3.10
CA PRO A 301 24.00 -10.52 -3.06
C PRO A 301 22.72 -10.59 -3.91
N TYR A 302 22.10 -9.45 -4.22
CA TYR A 302 20.94 -9.38 -5.13
C TYR A 302 21.33 -9.50 -6.61
N ASN A 303 22.59 -9.28 -6.99
CA ASN A 303 23.02 -9.38 -8.39
C ASN A 303 23.01 -10.83 -8.87
N THR A 304 21.98 -11.23 -9.61
CA THR A 304 21.77 -12.60 -10.11
C THR A 304 22.66 -12.98 -11.30
N TYR A 305 23.46 -12.07 -11.84
CA TYR A 305 24.54 -12.38 -12.78
C TYR A 305 25.77 -12.94 -12.09
N ARG A 306 26.01 -12.53 -10.84
CA ARG A 306 27.18 -12.94 -10.07
C ARG A 306 26.88 -14.02 -9.05
N ASN A 307 25.64 -14.06 -8.55
CA ASN A 307 25.20 -15.02 -7.55
C ASN A 307 24.17 -15.95 -8.19
N ARG A 308 24.44 -17.24 -8.17
CA ARG A 308 23.48 -18.25 -8.64
C ARG A 308 22.40 -18.46 -7.60
N GLY A 309 21.23 -18.86 -8.05
CA GLY A 309 20.07 -19.06 -7.18
C GLY A 309 19.18 -17.81 -7.10
N LEU A 310 18.23 -17.82 -6.17
CA LEU A 310 17.38 -16.68 -5.88
C LEU A 310 18.17 -15.58 -5.15
N PRO A 311 17.82 -14.31 -5.34
CA PRO A 311 18.33 -13.24 -4.50
C PRO A 311 17.83 -13.43 -3.05
N PRO A 312 18.47 -12.76 -2.05
CA PRO A 312 18.16 -12.97 -0.63
C PRO A 312 16.81 -12.40 -0.17
N GLY A 313 16.02 -11.84 -1.07
CA GLY A 313 14.69 -11.32 -0.83
C GLY A 313 14.03 -10.81 -2.12
N PRO A 314 12.75 -10.44 -2.07
CA PRO A 314 12.04 -9.86 -3.20
C PRO A 314 12.68 -8.55 -3.69
N ILE A 315 12.48 -8.22 -4.97
CA ILE A 315 13.01 -7.02 -5.63
C ILE A 315 11.91 -6.01 -6.01
N GLY A 316 10.74 -6.16 -5.44
CA GLY A 316 9.56 -5.34 -5.61
C GLY A 316 8.32 -6.07 -5.13
N ASN A 317 7.18 -5.41 -5.13
CA ASN A 317 5.92 -5.95 -4.64
C ASN A 317 5.09 -6.47 -5.82
N PRO A 318 4.95 -7.80 -5.96
CA PRO A 318 4.27 -8.42 -7.09
C PRO A 318 2.77 -8.27 -6.99
N GLY A 319 2.11 -8.15 -8.14
CA GLY A 319 0.67 -8.28 -8.27
C GLY A 319 0.21 -9.74 -8.21
N ARG A 320 -1.12 -9.91 -8.18
CA ARG A 320 -1.76 -11.22 -8.11
C ARG A 320 -1.29 -12.17 -9.23
N GLY A 321 -1.22 -11.67 -10.47
CA GLY A 321 -0.87 -12.51 -11.62
C GLY A 321 0.55 -13.07 -11.55
N SER A 322 1.51 -12.32 -11.01
CA SER A 322 2.89 -12.78 -10.82
C SER A 322 3.01 -13.76 -9.65
N LEU A 323 2.24 -13.57 -8.58
CA LEU A 323 2.13 -14.56 -7.49
C LEU A 323 1.55 -15.88 -8.01
N GLU A 324 0.44 -15.84 -8.77
CA GLU A 324 -0.16 -17.03 -9.40
C GLU A 324 0.82 -17.73 -10.35
N ALA A 325 1.58 -16.97 -11.16
CA ALA A 325 2.58 -17.53 -12.06
C ALA A 325 3.76 -18.18 -11.33
N ALA A 326 4.14 -17.68 -10.17
CA ALA A 326 5.20 -18.26 -9.35
C ALA A 326 4.78 -19.59 -8.73
N ILE A 327 3.54 -19.72 -8.23
CA ILE A 327 3.02 -20.96 -7.65
C ILE A 327 2.57 -21.97 -8.71
N HIS A 328 2.17 -21.50 -9.91
CA HIS A 328 1.70 -22.32 -11.03
C HIS A 328 2.45 -21.97 -12.31
N PRO A 329 3.78 -22.22 -12.39
CA PRO A 329 4.54 -21.96 -13.60
C PRO A 329 4.11 -22.88 -14.73
N ALA A 330 4.28 -22.44 -15.99
CA ALA A 330 4.06 -23.28 -17.15
C ALA A 330 5.10 -24.43 -17.18
N HIS A 331 4.69 -25.60 -17.68
CA HIS A 331 5.60 -26.73 -17.88
C HIS A 331 6.25 -26.65 -19.25
N THR A 332 7.47 -26.11 -19.32
CA THR A 332 8.23 -25.95 -20.55
C THR A 332 9.69 -26.37 -20.41
N ASP A 333 10.40 -26.48 -21.55
CA ASP A 333 11.85 -26.70 -21.60
C ASP A 333 12.61 -25.43 -21.97
N TYR A 334 12.02 -24.24 -21.75
CA TYR A 334 12.68 -22.98 -22.08
C TYR A 334 13.68 -22.59 -21.01
N TYR A 335 14.81 -22.05 -21.45
CA TYR A 335 15.89 -21.51 -20.59
C TYR A 335 16.22 -20.05 -20.89
N TYR A 336 15.67 -19.51 -21.98
CA TYR A 336 15.96 -18.17 -22.46
C TYR A 336 14.67 -17.51 -22.97
N PHE A 337 14.63 -16.22 -22.88
CA PHE A 337 13.66 -15.38 -23.56
C PHE A 337 14.31 -14.05 -23.95
N VAL A 338 13.73 -13.34 -24.91
CA VAL A 338 14.12 -12.00 -25.35
C VAL A 338 12.90 -11.28 -25.86
N ALA A 339 12.81 -9.97 -25.57
CA ALA A 339 11.71 -9.15 -26.08
C ALA A 339 11.69 -9.14 -27.62
N ASP A 340 10.52 -9.07 -28.21
CA ASP A 340 10.33 -8.79 -29.62
C ASP A 340 9.97 -7.31 -29.86
N ALA A 341 9.80 -6.91 -31.12
CA ALA A 341 9.51 -5.52 -31.48
C ALA A 341 8.05 -5.09 -31.16
N GLN A 342 7.21 -5.99 -30.69
CA GLN A 342 5.82 -5.79 -30.31
C GLN A 342 5.61 -5.73 -28.80
N GLY A 343 6.68 -5.94 -28.00
CA GLY A 343 6.62 -5.94 -26.53
C GLY A 343 6.28 -7.31 -25.93
N HIS A 344 6.24 -8.36 -26.75
CA HIS A 344 6.17 -9.75 -26.32
C HIS A 344 7.54 -10.39 -26.19
N HIS A 345 7.60 -11.62 -25.64
CA HIS A 345 8.84 -12.37 -25.52
C HIS A 345 8.87 -13.58 -26.48
N ARG A 346 10.04 -13.84 -27.02
CA ARG A 346 10.36 -15.06 -27.74
C ARG A 346 11.17 -15.97 -26.84
N PHE A 347 10.59 -17.12 -26.54
CA PHE A 347 11.19 -18.13 -25.68
C PHE A 347 12.08 -19.08 -26.49
N ALA A 348 13.13 -19.61 -25.88
CA ALA A 348 14.08 -20.51 -26.52
C ALA A 348 14.57 -21.60 -25.56
N LYS A 349 14.79 -22.81 -26.10
CA LYS A 349 15.33 -23.96 -25.34
C LYS A 349 16.85 -23.98 -25.32
N SER A 350 17.51 -23.40 -26.32
CA SER A 350 18.98 -23.39 -26.45
C SER A 350 19.52 -21.99 -26.61
N PHE A 351 20.78 -21.81 -26.26
CA PHE A 351 21.50 -20.55 -26.46
C PHE A 351 21.62 -20.17 -27.95
N GLU A 352 21.71 -21.18 -28.84
CA GLU A 352 21.73 -20.95 -30.29
C GLU A 352 20.40 -20.33 -30.78
N GLU A 353 19.27 -20.89 -30.35
CA GLU A 353 17.94 -20.39 -30.69
C GLU A 353 17.74 -18.99 -30.10
N HIS A 354 18.15 -18.75 -28.85
CA HIS A 354 18.13 -17.44 -28.23
C HIS A 354 18.91 -16.40 -29.04
N ASN A 355 20.14 -16.72 -29.47
CA ASN A 355 20.93 -15.81 -30.27
C ASN A 355 20.28 -15.47 -31.62
N LYS A 356 19.58 -16.42 -32.25
CA LYS A 356 18.75 -16.16 -33.45
C LYS A 356 17.64 -15.16 -33.14
N ASN A 357 16.93 -15.33 -32.01
CA ASN A 357 15.87 -14.42 -31.57
C ASN A 357 16.42 -13.02 -31.27
N VAL A 358 17.56 -12.92 -30.60
CA VAL A 358 18.27 -11.64 -30.33
C VAL A 358 18.66 -10.94 -31.64
N ALA A 359 19.20 -11.67 -32.61
CA ALA A 359 19.54 -11.11 -33.92
C ALA A 359 18.32 -10.59 -34.67
N ALA A 360 17.20 -11.34 -34.62
CA ALA A 360 15.93 -10.92 -35.20
C ALA A 360 15.38 -9.64 -34.54
N TYR A 361 15.41 -9.57 -33.21
CA TYR A 361 15.03 -8.36 -32.44
C TYR A 361 15.84 -7.15 -32.85
N ARG A 362 17.18 -7.27 -32.83
CA ARG A 362 18.11 -6.17 -33.21
C ARG A 362 17.88 -5.66 -34.62
N LYS A 363 17.57 -6.58 -35.56
CA LYS A 363 17.21 -6.22 -36.94
C LYS A 363 15.90 -5.45 -37.02
N ALA A 364 14.89 -5.87 -36.26
CA ALA A 364 13.57 -5.22 -36.24
C ALA A 364 13.61 -3.82 -35.61
N VAL A 365 14.42 -3.60 -34.57
CA VAL A 365 14.57 -2.28 -33.90
C VAL A 365 15.42 -1.31 -34.72
N ARG A 366 16.47 -1.80 -35.45
CA ARG A 366 17.29 -0.95 -36.32
C ARG A 366 16.60 -0.53 -37.63
N GLY A 367 15.52 -1.22 -38.02
CA GLY A 367 14.74 -0.91 -39.21
C GLY A 367 13.59 0.09 -38.97
N LYS A 368 13.42 0.56 -37.75
CA LYS A 368 12.52 1.66 -37.37
C LYS A 368 13.35 2.94 -37.17
#